data_a4f9c982e1dadba194424182ed2f2924
#
_entry.id   a4f9c982e1dadba194424182ed2f2924
#
_cell.length_a   1.000
_cell.length_b   1.000
_cell.length_c   1.000
_cell.angle_alpha   90.00
_cell.angle_beta   90.00
_cell.angle_gamma   90.00
#
_symmetry.space_group_name_H-M   'P 1'
#
loop_
_entity.id
_entity.type
_entity.pdbx_description
1 polymer ?
#
loop_
_entity_poly.entity_id
_entity_poly.type
_entity_poly.pdbx_seq_one_letter_code
_entity_poly.pdbx_strand_id
1 'polypeptide(L)'
;MPSFRSLKIYNILALVMVLALFIISCDDTICSNLYTSNVNISFFDRQSRDTKSLIVDSIGALGTDSIFYREDTASFYTLPVNTFSDSAVFLFFNNDKTDTLTVHYNRTVIIISRDCGYSQIFDQLEVPYSTYPEVVVKTSTLAISNKDDIEVYY
;
A
#
# COMPACT_ATOMS: atom_id res chain seq x y z
N MET A 1 9.35 -67.17 11.00
CA MET A 1 9.63 -66.63 9.64
C MET A 1 8.65 -65.49 9.39
N PRO A 2 9.03 -64.23 9.26
CA PRO A 2 8.13 -63.16 8.95
C PRO A 2 7.59 -63.34 7.54
N SER A 3 6.28 -63.28 7.39
CA SER A 3 5.56 -63.46 6.12
C SER A 3 6.02 -62.40 5.12
N PHE A 4 6.25 -62.78 3.89
CA PHE A 4 6.61 -61.91 2.76
C PHE A 4 5.63 -60.71 2.55
N ARG A 5 4.42 -60.80 3.09
CA ARG A 5 3.42 -59.73 3.10
C ARG A 5 3.75 -58.63 4.09
N SER A 6 4.33 -58.94 5.24
CA SER A 6 4.72 -57.99 6.27
C SER A 6 5.86 -57.06 5.78
N LEU A 7 6.85 -57.64 5.09
CA LEU A 7 8.00 -56.89 4.55
C LEU A 7 7.60 -55.84 3.51
N LYS A 8 6.62 -56.15 2.66
CA LYS A 8 6.09 -55.21 1.66
C LYS A 8 5.34 -54.03 2.30
N ILE A 9 4.60 -54.28 3.36
CA ILE A 9 3.87 -53.23 4.09
C ILE A 9 4.82 -52.28 4.76
N TYR A 10 5.92 -52.76 5.41
CA TYR A 10 6.93 -51.92 6.01
C TYR A 10 7.66 -51.04 5.00
N ASN A 11 8.00 -51.57 3.82
CA ASN A 11 8.65 -50.77 2.76
C ASN A 11 7.71 -49.69 2.20
N ILE A 12 6.41 -49.95 2.05
CA ILE A 12 5.44 -48.95 1.62
C ILE A 12 5.28 -47.86 2.68
N LEU A 13 5.20 -48.24 3.96
CA LEU A 13 5.10 -47.29 5.06
C LEU A 13 6.33 -46.40 5.18
N ALA A 14 7.54 -46.96 5.03
CA ALA A 14 8.79 -46.21 5.02
C ALA A 14 8.87 -45.25 3.83
N LEU A 15 8.40 -45.67 2.64
CA LEU A 15 8.37 -44.80 1.45
C LEU A 15 7.41 -43.62 1.62
N VAL A 16 6.21 -43.88 2.20
CA VAL A 16 5.22 -42.83 2.49
C VAL A 16 5.74 -41.86 3.54
N MET A 17 6.43 -42.37 4.56
CA MET A 17 7.04 -41.51 5.61
C MET A 17 8.16 -40.62 5.05
N VAL A 18 9.00 -41.14 4.16
CA VAL A 18 10.03 -40.35 3.49
C VAL A 18 9.40 -39.32 2.55
N LEU A 19 8.34 -39.69 1.80
CA LEU A 19 7.62 -38.76 0.93
C LEU A 19 6.95 -37.65 1.73
N ALA A 20 6.41 -37.94 2.91
CA ALA A 20 5.79 -36.95 3.80
C ALA A 20 6.80 -35.94 4.35
N LEU A 21 8.07 -36.31 4.54
CA LEU A 21 9.12 -35.41 4.97
C LEU A 21 9.51 -34.37 3.89
N PHE A 22 9.31 -34.67 2.61
CA PHE A 22 9.59 -33.73 1.53
C PHE A 22 8.50 -32.67 1.33
N ILE A 23 7.29 -32.87 1.85
CA ILE A 23 6.18 -31.90 1.72
C ILE A 23 6.18 -30.85 2.83
N ILE A 24 6.96 -30.99 3.90
CA ILE A 24 7.02 -30.06 5.04
C ILE A 24 8.08 -28.97 4.84
N SER A 25 8.84 -28.99 3.73
CA SER A 25 9.96 -28.08 3.48
C SER A 25 9.61 -26.89 2.58
N CYS A 26 8.37 -26.40 2.60
CA CYS A 26 8.08 -25.05 2.13
C CYS A 26 7.88 -24.16 3.36
N ASP A 27 8.96 -23.60 3.85
CA ASP A 27 8.91 -22.42 4.69
C ASP A 27 8.76 -21.24 3.72
N ASP A 28 7.49 -20.94 3.36
CA ASP A 28 7.16 -19.70 2.68
C ASP A 28 7.47 -18.57 3.67
N THR A 29 8.68 -18.06 3.61
CA THR A 29 9.06 -16.84 4.30
C THR A 29 8.16 -15.74 3.74
N ILE A 30 7.01 -15.51 4.37
CA ILE A 30 6.07 -14.46 3.97
C ILE A 30 6.78 -13.15 4.22
N CYS A 31 7.31 -12.56 3.16
CA CYS A 31 7.89 -11.22 3.18
C CYS A 31 6.76 -10.19 3.31
N SER A 32 6.08 -10.17 4.46
CA SER A 32 5.04 -9.20 4.74
C SER A 32 5.66 -7.83 4.99
N ASN A 33 5.58 -6.97 3.99
CA ASN A 33 5.88 -5.57 4.15
C ASN A 33 4.66 -4.88 4.79
N LEU A 34 4.82 -4.29 5.97
CA LEU A 34 3.78 -3.53 6.66
C LEU A 34 3.64 -2.10 6.10
N TYR A 35 4.61 -1.66 5.30
CA TYR A 35 4.69 -0.30 4.75
C TYR A 35 4.27 -0.29 3.29
N THR A 36 3.77 0.85 2.84
CA THR A 36 3.34 1.07 1.45
C THR A 36 3.94 2.35 0.90
N SER A 37 4.08 2.41 -0.42
CA SER A 37 4.40 3.65 -1.15
C SER A 37 3.15 4.37 -1.64
N ASN A 38 1.99 4.09 -1.07
CA ASN A 38 0.74 4.76 -1.40
C ASN A 38 0.25 5.57 -0.21
N VAL A 39 -0.30 6.74 -0.49
CA VAL A 39 -1.02 7.59 0.47
C VAL A 39 -2.52 7.46 0.23
N ASN A 40 -3.26 7.28 1.31
CA ASN A 40 -4.70 7.17 1.33
C ASN A 40 -5.32 8.52 1.67
N ILE A 41 -6.11 9.08 0.76
CA ILE A 41 -6.72 10.41 0.88
C ILE A 41 -8.23 10.27 0.88
N SER A 42 -8.88 10.71 1.96
CA SER A 42 -10.33 10.71 2.12
C SER A 42 -10.90 12.11 2.05
N PHE A 43 -12.08 12.25 1.46
CA PHE A 43 -12.74 13.52 1.20
C PHE A 43 -14.02 13.65 2.02
N PHE A 44 -14.20 14.83 2.63
CA PHE A 44 -15.29 15.13 3.55
C PHE A 44 -15.91 16.50 3.23
N ASP A 45 -17.18 16.64 3.56
CA ASP A 45 -17.83 17.94 3.58
C ASP A 45 -17.30 18.76 4.77
N ARG A 46 -16.94 20.01 4.50
CA ARG A 46 -16.34 20.89 5.50
C ARG A 46 -17.31 21.24 6.64
N GLN A 47 -18.60 21.35 6.37
CA GLN A 47 -19.59 21.79 7.36
C GLN A 47 -20.13 20.63 8.17
N SER A 48 -20.60 19.57 7.49
CA SER A 48 -21.20 18.41 8.14
C SER A 48 -20.19 17.42 8.68
N ARG A 49 -18.95 17.43 8.15
CA ARG A 49 -17.91 16.44 8.43
C ARG A 49 -18.24 15.04 7.92
N ASP A 50 -19.28 14.91 7.13
CA ASP A 50 -19.65 13.64 6.51
C ASP A 50 -18.78 13.34 5.30
N THR A 51 -18.65 12.06 4.97
CA THR A 51 -17.95 11.62 3.76
C THR A 51 -18.58 12.24 2.51
N LYS A 52 -17.76 12.81 1.65
CA LYS A 52 -18.18 13.50 0.43
C LYS A 52 -17.42 13.00 -0.78
N SER A 53 -18.13 12.64 -1.83
CA SER A 53 -17.51 12.19 -3.08
C SER A 53 -16.96 13.35 -3.89
N LEU A 54 -15.70 13.28 -4.24
CA LEU A 54 -15.05 14.19 -5.19
C LEU A 54 -15.26 13.69 -6.62
N ILE A 55 -15.71 14.54 -7.50
CA ILE A 55 -15.81 14.25 -8.94
C ILE A 55 -14.54 14.77 -9.58
N VAL A 56 -13.84 13.91 -10.32
CA VAL A 56 -12.62 14.27 -11.02
C VAL A 56 -12.65 13.81 -12.48
N ASP A 57 -12.17 14.64 -13.39
CA ASP A 57 -11.89 14.24 -14.78
C ASP A 57 -10.63 13.38 -14.82
N SER A 58 -9.64 13.73 -14.01
CA SER A 58 -8.45 12.90 -13.81
C SER A 58 -7.69 13.28 -12.55
N ILE A 59 -6.88 12.32 -12.05
CA ILE A 59 -5.90 12.55 -10.99
C ILE A 59 -4.53 12.14 -11.53
N GLY A 60 -3.56 13.04 -11.41
CA GLY A 60 -2.16 12.80 -11.79
C GLY A 60 -1.19 13.35 -10.76
N ALA A 61 0.09 13.27 -11.06
CA ALA A 61 1.14 13.91 -10.27
C ALA A 61 2.02 14.81 -11.13
N LEU A 62 2.45 15.92 -10.53
CA LEU A 62 3.34 16.86 -11.20
C LEU A 62 4.71 16.20 -11.48
N GLY A 63 5.24 16.43 -12.69
CA GLY A 63 6.52 15.87 -13.10
C GLY A 63 6.46 14.44 -13.65
N THR A 64 5.27 13.93 -13.89
CA THR A 64 5.03 12.64 -14.55
C THR A 64 3.82 12.76 -15.49
N ASP A 65 3.83 11.99 -16.57
CA ASP A 65 2.68 11.87 -17.49
C ASP A 65 1.66 10.82 -17.01
N SER A 66 1.88 10.25 -15.81
CA SER A 66 1.02 9.21 -15.26
C SER A 66 -0.29 9.80 -14.77
N ILE A 67 -1.39 9.23 -15.24
CA ILE A 67 -2.73 9.50 -14.74
C ILE A 67 -3.16 8.28 -13.93
N PHE A 68 -3.51 8.50 -12.66
CA PHE A 68 -3.88 7.44 -11.72
C PHE A 68 -5.35 7.07 -11.81
N TYR A 69 -6.22 8.07 -12.02
CA TYR A 69 -7.67 7.93 -12.16
C TYR A 69 -8.17 8.79 -13.30
N ARG A 70 -9.23 8.35 -13.97
CA ARG A 70 -9.92 9.07 -15.06
C ARG A 70 -11.43 8.97 -14.88
N GLU A 71 -12.13 10.10 -15.04
CA GLU A 71 -13.61 10.18 -15.01
C GLU A 71 -14.19 9.41 -13.83
N ASP A 72 -13.70 9.73 -12.61
CA ASP A 72 -14.06 9.00 -11.41
C ASP A 72 -14.79 9.87 -10.39
N THR A 73 -15.59 9.21 -9.56
CA THR A 73 -16.34 9.85 -8.47
C THR A 73 -16.23 8.98 -7.24
N ALA A 74 -15.37 9.36 -6.33
CA ALA A 74 -15.12 8.63 -5.09
C ALA A 74 -14.85 9.58 -3.93
N SER A 75 -15.08 9.10 -2.73
CA SER A 75 -14.74 9.82 -1.50
C SER A 75 -13.37 9.42 -0.94
N PHE A 76 -12.65 8.55 -1.65
CA PHE A 76 -11.39 7.99 -1.21
C PHE A 76 -10.53 7.65 -2.43
N TYR A 77 -9.25 8.03 -2.36
CA TYR A 77 -8.26 7.70 -3.39
C TYR A 77 -6.97 7.21 -2.76
N THR A 78 -6.39 6.18 -3.37
CA THR A 78 -5.06 5.67 -3.01
C THR A 78 -4.08 6.11 -4.09
N LEU A 79 -3.14 6.98 -3.75
CA LEU A 79 -2.21 7.59 -4.71
C LEU A 79 -0.76 7.18 -4.41
N PRO A 80 0.02 6.79 -5.42
CA PRO A 80 1.42 6.43 -5.22
C PRO A 80 2.26 7.68 -4.93
N VAL A 81 3.09 7.61 -3.90
CA VAL A 81 4.09 8.64 -3.62
C VAL A 81 5.35 8.43 -4.48
N ASN A 82 6.13 9.50 -4.68
CA ASN A 82 7.37 9.40 -5.42
C ASN A 82 8.45 8.70 -4.59
N THR A 83 8.84 7.48 -4.98
CA THR A 83 9.85 6.69 -4.28
C THR A 83 11.28 7.19 -4.46
N PHE A 84 11.50 8.18 -5.33
CA PHE A 84 12.80 8.79 -5.63
C PHE A 84 12.94 10.23 -5.13
N SER A 85 11.87 10.80 -4.55
CA SER A 85 11.84 12.15 -4.00
C SER A 85 11.20 12.14 -2.61
N ASP A 86 11.45 13.15 -1.82
CA ASP A 86 10.86 13.35 -0.49
C ASP A 86 9.54 14.14 -0.56
N SER A 87 8.98 14.25 -1.76
CA SER A 87 7.70 14.93 -1.99
C SER A 87 6.96 14.38 -3.21
N ALA A 88 5.64 14.51 -3.17
CA ALA A 88 4.75 14.30 -4.29
C ALA A 88 3.75 15.45 -4.38
N VAL A 89 3.40 15.88 -5.61
CA VAL A 89 2.40 16.90 -5.86
C VAL A 89 1.29 16.26 -6.67
N PHE A 90 0.13 16.08 -6.06
CA PHE A 90 -1.04 15.53 -6.72
C PHE A 90 -1.91 16.63 -7.31
N LEU A 91 -2.39 16.40 -8.53
CA LEU A 91 -3.23 17.30 -9.30
C LEU A 91 -4.58 16.63 -9.52
N PHE A 92 -5.64 17.24 -9.03
CA PHE A 92 -7.03 16.80 -9.19
C PHE A 92 -7.69 17.71 -10.21
N PHE A 93 -7.90 17.20 -11.41
CA PHE A 93 -8.52 17.94 -12.50
C PHE A 93 -10.04 17.75 -12.46
N ASN A 94 -10.79 18.83 -12.50
CA ASN A 94 -12.24 18.82 -12.57
C ASN A 94 -12.70 20.00 -13.44
N ASN A 95 -13.22 19.74 -14.63
CA ASN A 95 -13.58 20.72 -15.62
C ASN A 95 -12.44 21.73 -15.84
N ASP A 96 -12.71 23.01 -15.56
CA ASP A 96 -11.74 24.10 -15.74
C ASP A 96 -10.88 24.36 -14.47
N LYS A 97 -11.07 23.55 -13.41
CA LYS A 97 -10.37 23.73 -12.14
C LYS A 97 -9.37 22.62 -11.89
N THR A 98 -8.19 23.00 -11.41
CA THR A 98 -7.19 22.06 -10.90
C THR A 98 -6.94 22.31 -9.43
N ASP A 99 -7.28 21.34 -8.60
CA ASP A 99 -6.89 21.36 -7.19
C ASP A 99 -5.57 20.63 -7.00
N THR A 100 -4.76 21.16 -6.08
CA THR A 100 -3.40 20.67 -5.83
C THR A 100 -3.23 20.28 -4.37
N LEU A 101 -2.57 19.16 -4.14
CA LEU A 101 -2.16 18.68 -2.82
C LEU A 101 -0.68 18.30 -2.87
N THR A 102 0.15 19.03 -2.12
CA THR A 102 1.58 18.72 -1.97
C THR A 102 1.81 17.95 -0.69
N VAL A 103 2.48 16.83 -0.80
CA VAL A 103 2.80 15.94 0.32
C VAL A 103 4.31 15.84 0.47
N HIS A 104 4.83 16.05 1.68
CA HIS A 104 6.23 15.80 2.04
C HIS A 104 6.31 14.59 2.97
N TYR A 105 7.41 13.87 2.89
CA TYR A 105 7.71 12.70 3.72
C TYR A 105 9.20 12.43 3.74
N ASN A 106 9.69 11.77 4.79
CA ASN A 106 11.01 11.18 4.82
C ASN A 106 11.00 9.78 4.24
N ARG A 107 12.11 9.39 3.61
CA ARG A 107 12.32 8.04 3.08
C ARG A 107 13.45 7.35 3.82
N THR A 108 13.15 6.24 4.44
CA THR A 108 14.14 5.40 5.11
C THR A 108 14.16 4.01 4.46
N VAL A 109 15.34 3.58 4.00
CA VAL A 109 15.53 2.22 3.50
C VAL A 109 15.83 1.29 4.67
N ILE A 110 15.05 0.21 4.79
CA ILE A 110 15.25 -0.82 5.80
C ILE A 110 15.57 -2.17 5.14
N ILE A 111 16.32 -3.01 5.83
CA ILE A 111 16.51 -4.41 5.47
C ILE A 111 15.44 -5.22 6.21
N ILE A 112 14.57 -5.91 5.47
CA ILE A 112 13.55 -6.77 6.08
C ILE A 112 14.20 -8.06 6.57
N SER A 113 14.90 -8.76 5.67
CA SER A 113 15.71 -9.94 5.96
C SER A 113 16.66 -10.21 4.80
N ARG A 114 17.54 -11.21 4.95
CA ARG A 114 18.44 -11.61 3.87
C ARG A 114 17.66 -12.11 2.64
N ASP A 115 16.57 -12.79 2.86
CA ASP A 115 15.75 -13.42 1.80
C ASP A 115 14.71 -12.48 1.22
N CYS A 116 14.18 -11.53 2.02
CA CYS A 116 13.19 -10.56 1.62
C CYS A 116 13.76 -9.24 1.06
N GLY A 117 15.09 -9.03 1.21
CA GLY A 117 15.75 -7.82 0.70
C GLY A 117 15.39 -6.54 1.50
N TYR A 118 15.22 -5.42 0.78
CA TYR A 118 14.95 -4.12 1.39
C TYR A 118 13.50 -3.71 1.21
N SER A 119 13.06 -2.78 2.06
CA SER A 119 11.84 -1.99 1.90
C SER A 119 12.12 -0.53 2.14
N GLN A 120 11.21 0.33 1.71
CA GLN A 120 11.21 1.75 2.06
C GLN A 120 10.09 2.04 3.04
N ILE A 121 10.41 2.82 4.06
CA ILE A 121 9.43 3.43 4.96
C ILE A 121 9.30 4.88 4.53
N PHE A 122 8.06 5.35 4.47
CA PHE A 122 7.70 6.74 4.24
C PHE A 122 7.06 7.26 5.53
N ASP A 123 7.77 8.13 6.24
CA ASP A 123 7.35 8.68 7.52
C ASP A 123 7.41 10.21 7.55
N GLN A 124 7.02 10.82 8.67
CA GLN A 124 6.92 12.27 8.84
C GLN A 124 6.07 12.93 7.73
N LEU A 125 4.91 12.30 7.44
CA LEU A 125 3.99 12.79 6.44
C LEU A 125 3.47 14.18 6.82
N GLU A 126 3.61 15.14 5.90
CA GLU A 126 3.17 16.52 6.04
C GLU A 126 2.51 17.01 4.74
N VAL A 127 1.61 17.99 4.87
CA VAL A 127 0.98 18.67 3.73
C VAL A 127 1.34 20.16 3.79
N PRO A 128 2.48 20.56 3.20
CA PRO A 128 2.92 21.96 3.24
C PRO A 128 2.08 22.90 2.37
N TYR A 129 1.38 22.37 1.36
CA TYR A 129 0.53 23.16 0.47
C TYR A 129 -0.68 22.39 -0.01
N SER A 130 -1.82 23.07 -0.04
CA SER A 130 -3.06 22.57 -0.62
C SER A 130 -3.92 23.74 -1.13
N THR A 131 -4.67 23.53 -2.21
CA THR A 131 -5.74 24.44 -2.65
C THR A 131 -7.07 24.15 -1.93
N TYR A 132 -7.18 23.01 -1.26
CA TYR A 132 -8.33 22.70 -0.43
C TYR A 132 -8.32 23.53 0.85
N PRO A 133 -9.48 24.00 1.33
CA PRO A 133 -9.55 24.92 2.46
C PRO A 133 -9.10 24.34 3.79
N GLU A 134 -9.18 23.02 3.96
CA GLU A 134 -8.73 22.35 5.19
C GLU A 134 -8.22 20.95 4.88
N VAL A 135 -7.03 20.63 5.39
CA VAL A 135 -6.40 19.31 5.24
C VAL A 135 -5.84 18.88 6.58
N VAL A 136 -6.08 17.64 6.96
CA VAL A 136 -5.64 17.04 8.22
C VAL A 136 -4.83 15.78 7.93
N VAL A 137 -3.59 15.72 8.38
CA VAL A 137 -2.76 14.51 8.35
C VAL A 137 -3.14 13.65 9.55
N LYS A 138 -3.58 12.42 9.32
CA LYS A 138 -4.04 11.46 10.34
C LYS A 138 -2.94 10.53 10.80
N THR A 139 -2.06 10.16 9.90
CA THR A 139 -0.95 9.25 10.18
C THR A 139 0.35 9.87 9.72
N SER A 140 1.42 9.66 10.49
CA SER A 140 2.74 10.15 10.12
C SER A 140 3.55 9.17 9.29
N THR A 141 3.08 7.93 9.13
CA THR A 141 3.80 6.85 8.43
C THR A 141 2.84 6.13 7.51
N LEU A 142 3.24 5.93 6.25
CA LEU A 142 2.44 5.19 5.28
C LEU A 142 2.53 3.69 5.56
N ALA A 143 1.40 3.07 5.91
CA ALA A 143 1.29 1.65 6.22
C ALA A 143 0.08 1.03 5.53
N ILE A 144 0.18 -0.25 5.19
CA ILE A 144 -0.91 -0.99 4.54
C ILE A 144 -2.18 -1.03 5.41
N SER A 145 -1.99 -1.00 6.74
CA SER A 145 -3.10 -1.01 7.70
C SER A 145 -3.84 0.32 7.84
N ASN A 146 -3.28 1.42 7.31
CA ASN A 146 -3.91 2.72 7.40
C ASN A 146 -5.16 2.78 6.51
N LYS A 147 -6.26 3.22 7.10
CA LYS A 147 -7.48 3.47 6.35
C LYS A 147 -7.41 4.82 5.64
N ASP A 148 -7.02 5.86 6.39
CA ASP A 148 -6.89 7.23 5.92
C ASP A 148 -5.55 7.78 6.43
N ASP A 149 -4.73 8.33 5.53
CA ASP A 149 -3.50 9.03 5.88
C ASP A 149 -3.73 10.54 5.93
N ILE A 150 -4.56 11.03 5.01
CA ILE A 150 -4.91 12.45 4.86
C ILE A 150 -6.42 12.58 4.71
N GLU A 151 -7.02 13.47 5.47
CA GLU A 151 -8.40 13.90 5.32
C GLU A 151 -8.47 15.29 4.70
N VAL A 152 -9.25 15.45 3.64
CA VAL A 152 -9.48 16.70 2.91
C VAL A 152 -10.92 17.14 3.12
N TYR A 153 -11.10 18.38 3.56
CA TYR A 153 -12.41 19.00 3.81
C TYR A 153 -12.65 20.15 2.84
N TYR A 154 -13.76 20.08 2.05
CA TYR A 154 -14.04 21.05 0.99
C TYR A 154 -15.53 21.36 0.80
#